data_b2d2d040efb1db9e413f480124e0576b
#
_entry.id   b2d2d040efb1db9e413f480124e0576b
#
_cell.length_a   1.000
_cell.length_b   1.000
_cell.length_c   1.000
_cell.angle_alpha   90.00
_cell.angle_beta   90.00
_cell.angle_gamma   90.00
#
_symmetry.space_group_name_H-M   'P 1'
#
loop_
_entity.id
_entity.type
_entity.pdbx_description
1 polymer ?
#
loop_
_entity_poly.entity_id
_entity_poly.type
_entity_poly.pdbx_seq_one_letter_code
_entity_poly.pdbx_strand_id
1 'polypeptide(L)'
;MMRPSSRFLRNVARSSAHSDGFGLLELLLVVAIIAVLAAVAIPHYASMRADAYNSKVESAVRHVATGEEAYYASHQHYTATVSDLDGIVLDNVVITIEGGTSGDLSSSFRVTGVGSGATHSYAWISDPIPGAPHLVEQ
;
A
#
# COMPACT_ATOMS: atom_id res chain seq x y z
N MET A 1 -86.76 -35.38 24.22
CA MET A 1 -85.73 -36.26 23.67
C MET A 1 -84.81 -35.40 22.83
N MET A 2 -83.81 -34.86 23.46
CA MET A 2 -82.85 -33.94 22.76
C MET A 2 -81.45 -34.19 23.33
N ARG A 3 -80.54 -34.61 22.48
CA ARG A 3 -79.13 -34.86 22.81
C ARG A 3 -78.32 -33.57 22.70
N PRO A 4 -77.38 -33.29 23.57
CA PRO A 4 -76.52 -32.15 23.50
C PRO A 4 -75.37 -32.40 22.54
N SER A 5 -75.06 -31.40 21.76
CA SER A 5 -73.94 -31.33 20.84
C SER A 5 -72.59 -31.17 21.54
N SER A 6 -71.67 -32.06 21.23
CA SER A 6 -70.28 -32.04 21.69
C SER A 6 -69.51 -30.84 21.16
N ARG A 7 -69.02 -29.99 22.04
CA ARG A 7 -68.07 -28.94 21.74
C ARG A 7 -66.69 -29.56 21.45
N PHE A 8 -66.28 -29.46 20.23
CA PHE A 8 -64.97 -29.78 19.80
C PHE A 8 -64.01 -28.63 20.27
N LEU A 9 -63.32 -28.89 21.37
CA LEU A 9 -62.21 -27.97 21.78
C LEU A 9 -61.03 -28.21 20.88
N ARG A 10 -60.78 -27.30 19.91
CA ARG A 10 -59.56 -27.23 19.15
C ARG A 10 -58.46 -26.77 20.07
N ASN A 11 -57.64 -27.70 20.50
CA ASN A 11 -56.38 -27.42 21.20
C ASN A 11 -55.41 -26.85 20.17
N VAL A 12 -55.33 -25.51 20.11
CA VAL A 12 -54.31 -24.83 19.34
C VAL A 12 -53.02 -24.96 20.15
N ALA A 13 -52.18 -25.94 19.80
CA ALA A 13 -50.81 -26.00 20.28
C ALA A 13 -50.08 -24.72 19.85
N ARG A 14 -49.87 -23.82 20.77
CA ARG A 14 -48.94 -22.70 20.58
C ARG A 14 -47.55 -23.31 20.46
N SER A 15 -47.04 -23.41 19.26
CA SER A 15 -45.65 -23.59 18.98
C SER A 15 -44.92 -22.36 19.54
N SER A 16 -44.35 -22.46 20.72
CA SER A 16 -43.40 -21.48 21.23
C SER A 16 -42.17 -21.55 20.32
N ALA A 17 -42.05 -20.62 19.39
CA ALA A 17 -40.82 -20.39 18.69
C ALA A 17 -39.76 -20.05 19.76
N HIS A 18 -38.84 -20.97 20.00
CA HIS A 18 -37.63 -20.68 20.75
C HIS A 18 -36.86 -19.64 19.91
N SER A 19 -36.90 -18.41 20.34
CA SER A 19 -35.91 -17.43 19.93
C SER A 19 -34.65 -17.77 20.73
N ASP A 20 -33.82 -18.64 20.16
CA ASP A 20 -32.51 -18.92 20.71
C ASP A 20 -31.71 -17.60 20.60
N GLY A 21 -31.67 -16.87 21.68
CA GLY A 21 -30.81 -15.69 21.78
C GLY A 21 -29.33 -16.12 21.79
N PHE A 22 -28.48 -15.39 21.10
CA PHE A 22 -27.04 -15.63 21.11
C PHE A 22 -26.50 -15.70 22.53
N GLY A 23 -25.85 -16.80 22.88
CA GLY A 23 -25.25 -16.98 24.21
C GLY A 23 -24.07 -16.07 24.41
N LEU A 24 -23.87 -15.52 25.61
CA LEU A 24 -22.71 -14.69 25.96
C LEU A 24 -21.40 -15.42 25.72
N LEU A 25 -21.36 -16.74 25.95
CA LEU A 25 -20.20 -17.60 25.68
C LEU A 25 -19.90 -17.71 24.16
N GLU A 26 -20.92 -17.78 23.32
CA GLU A 26 -20.78 -17.86 21.87
C GLU A 26 -20.21 -16.59 21.30
N LEU A 27 -20.66 -15.44 21.83
CA LEU A 27 -20.11 -14.12 21.44
C LEU A 27 -18.66 -13.96 21.92
N LEU A 28 -18.33 -14.45 23.12
CA LEU A 28 -16.96 -14.45 23.66
C LEU A 28 -16.02 -15.32 22.82
N LEU A 29 -16.49 -16.50 22.37
CA LEU A 29 -15.72 -17.38 21.51
C LEU A 29 -15.40 -16.71 20.15
N VAL A 30 -16.39 -16.06 19.54
CA VAL A 30 -16.21 -15.35 18.26
C VAL A 30 -15.19 -14.22 18.40
N VAL A 31 -15.29 -13.41 19.45
CA VAL A 31 -14.33 -12.33 19.70
C VAL A 31 -12.92 -12.87 19.96
N ALA A 32 -12.80 -13.99 20.68
CA ALA A 32 -11.50 -14.63 20.90
C ALA A 32 -10.83 -15.09 19.59
N ILE A 33 -11.62 -15.69 18.69
CA ILE A 33 -11.10 -16.10 17.36
C ILE A 33 -10.67 -14.89 16.54
N ILE A 34 -11.50 -13.83 16.49
CA ILE A 34 -11.16 -12.60 15.76
C ILE A 34 -9.89 -11.95 16.35
N ALA A 35 -9.73 -11.95 17.66
CA ALA A 35 -8.54 -11.38 18.31
C ALA A 35 -7.26 -12.12 17.89
N VAL A 36 -7.28 -13.45 17.81
CA VAL A 36 -6.14 -14.26 17.37
C VAL A 36 -5.81 -13.98 15.90
N LEU A 37 -6.83 -13.92 15.03
CA LEU A 37 -6.63 -13.61 13.61
C LEU A 37 -6.09 -12.20 13.42
N ALA A 38 -6.62 -11.22 14.14
CA ALA A 38 -6.17 -9.83 14.09
C ALA A 38 -4.71 -9.67 14.56
N ALA A 39 -4.28 -10.43 15.57
CA ALA A 39 -2.91 -10.39 16.08
C ALA A 39 -1.86 -10.73 15.01
N VAL A 40 -2.20 -11.59 14.04
CA VAL A 40 -1.33 -11.95 12.91
C VAL A 40 -1.54 -11.01 11.72
N ALA A 41 -2.78 -10.61 11.44
CA ALA A 41 -3.12 -9.82 10.26
C ALA A 41 -2.59 -8.38 10.31
N ILE A 42 -2.64 -7.74 11.49
CA ILE A 42 -2.24 -6.33 11.64
C ILE A 42 -0.76 -6.09 11.31
N PRO A 43 0.23 -6.81 11.89
CA PRO A 43 1.63 -6.60 11.55
C PRO A 43 1.93 -6.94 10.09
N HIS A 44 1.31 -7.98 9.53
CA HIS A 44 1.48 -8.34 8.13
C HIS A 44 0.95 -7.24 7.19
N TYR A 45 -0.20 -6.66 7.50
CA TYR A 45 -0.75 -5.54 6.74
C TYR A 45 0.17 -4.30 6.79
N ALA A 46 0.75 -4.00 7.95
CA ALA A 46 1.68 -2.89 8.10
C ALA A 46 2.95 -3.06 7.24
N SER A 47 3.52 -4.28 7.20
CA SER A 47 4.64 -4.62 6.33
C SER A 47 4.29 -4.43 4.86
N MET A 48 3.19 -5.04 4.38
CA MET A 48 2.76 -4.91 2.98
C MET A 48 2.54 -3.45 2.56
N ARG A 49 2.06 -2.62 3.49
CA ARG A 49 1.86 -1.20 3.22
C ARG A 49 3.20 -0.46 3.06
N ALA A 50 4.20 -0.78 3.90
CA ALA A 50 5.55 -0.21 3.78
C ALA A 50 6.19 -0.62 2.43
N ASP A 51 6.06 -1.89 2.03
CA ASP A 51 6.57 -2.39 0.75
C ASP A 51 5.92 -1.68 -0.45
N ALA A 52 4.62 -1.38 -0.37
CA ALA A 52 3.92 -0.61 -1.39
C ALA A 52 4.46 0.83 -1.51
N TYR A 53 4.76 1.49 -0.38
CA TYR A 53 5.39 2.81 -0.40
C TYR A 53 6.83 2.77 -0.92
N ASN A 54 7.60 1.75 -0.57
CA ASN A 54 8.95 1.53 -1.09
C ASN A 54 8.93 1.38 -2.62
N SER A 55 8.05 0.53 -3.15
CA SER A 55 7.88 0.34 -4.59
C SER A 55 7.47 1.62 -5.32
N LYS A 56 6.66 2.48 -4.67
CA LYS A 56 6.27 3.77 -5.20
C LYS A 56 7.46 4.72 -5.33
N VAL A 57 8.32 4.79 -4.32
CA VAL A 57 9.55 5.60 -4.35
C VAL A 57 10.50 5.10 -5.43
N GLU A 58 10.73 3.79 -5.49
CA GLU A 58 11.56 3.17 -6.52
C GLU A 58 11.07 3.50 -7.93
N SER A 59 9.76 3.37 -8.17
CA SER A 59 9.15 3.71 -9.46
C SER A 59 9.32 5.19 -9.81
N ALA A 60 9.12 6.09 -8.85
CA ALA A 60 9.30 7.53 -9.06
C ALA A 60 10.75 7.88 -9.45
N VAL A 61 11.73 7.29 -8.75
CA VAL A 61 13.16 7.46 -9.06
C VAL A 61 13.49 6.99 -10.48
N ARG A 62 12.97 5.84 -10.91
CA ARG A 62 13.15 5.32 -12.27
C ARG A 62 12.50 6.21 -13.33
N HIS A 63 11.31 6.75 -13.07
CA HIS A 63 10.63 7.66 -13.99
C HIS A 63 11.39 8.97 -14.15
N VAL A 64 11.88 9.53 -13.05
CA VAL A 64 12.71 10.74 -13.11
C VAL A 64 14.02 10.48 -13.86
N ALA A 65 14.68 9.36 -13.61
CA ALA A 65 15.89 8.98 -14.35
C ALA A 65 15.62 8.87 -15.86
N THR A 66 14.48 8.30 -16.26
CA THR A 66 14.08 8.25 -17.68
C THR A 66 13.79 9.65 -18.23
N GLY A 67 13.17 10.52 -17.44
CA GLY A 67 12.94 11.91 -17.79
C GLY A 67 14.25 12.69 -18.01
N GLU A 68 15.23 12.47 -17.15
CA GLU A 68 16.58 13.07 -17.29
C GLU A 68 17.27 12.67 -18.60
N GLU A 69 17.20 11.41 -18.98
CA GLU A 69 17.75 10.95 -20.25
C GLU A 69 17.03 11.57 -21.46
N ALA A 70 15.70 11.74 -21.38
CA ALA A 70 14.93 12.42 -22.40
C ALA A 70 15.25 13.92 -22.48
N TYR A 71 15.46 14.58 -21.34
CA TYR A 71 15.86 15.96 -21.25
C TYR A 71 17.26 16.17 -21.86
N TYR A 72 18.22 15.29 -21.53
CA TYR A 72 19.57 15.32 -22.08
C TYR A 72 19.58 15.19 -23.60
N ALA A 73 18.72 14.37 -24.19
CA ALA A 73 18.65 14.19 -25.62
C ALA A 73 18.39 15.51 -26.39
N SER A 74 17.65 16.44 -25.76
CA SER A 74 17.31 17.74 -26.36
C SER A 74 18.20 18.91 -25.91
N HIS A 75 18.76 18.85 -24.70
CA HIS A 75 19.48 19.97 -24.08
C HIS A 75 21.00 19.73 -23.93
N GLN A 76 21.46 18.48 -24.08
CA GLN A 76 22.87 18.07 -23.94
C GLN A 76 23.44 18.31 -22.52
N HIS A 77 22.59 18.42 -21.53
CA HIS A 77 22.89 18.43 -20.10
C HIS A 77 21.68 17.95 -19.32
N TYR A 78 21.88 17.50 -18.10
CA TYR A 78 20.82 17.10 -17.16
C TYR A 78 20.32 18.31 -16.37
N THR A 79 19.12 18.22 -15.77
CA THR A 79 18.60 19.30 -14.94
C THR A 79 18.62 18.93 -13.45
N ALA A 80 18.72 19.93 -12.56
CA ALA A 80 18.54 19.77 -11.13
C ALA A 80 17.06 19.92 -10.72
N THR A 81 16.17 20.19 -11.67
CA THR A 81 14.80 20.65 -11.39
C THR A 81 13.77 19.70 -12.00
N VAL A 82 13.07 18.97 -11.16
CA VAL A 82 12.05 17.98 -11.60
C VAL A 82 10.96 18.60 -12.48
N SER A 83 10.62 19.89 -12.26
CA SER A 83 9.60 20.59 -13.07
C SER A 83 10.01 20.83 -14.53
N ASP A 84 11.27 20.66 -14.88
CA ASP A 84 11.77 20.76 -16.26
C ASP A 84 11.55 19.46 -17.04
N LEU A 85 11.22 18.38 -16.31
CA LEU A 85 10.98 17.06 -16.87
C LEU A 85 9.50 16.86 -17.21
N ASP A 86 9.22 16.55 -18.47
CA ASP A 86 7.85 16.33 -18.93
C ASP A 86 7.23 15.04 -18.36
N GLY A 87 5.96 15.14 -17.95
CA GLY A 87 5.16 13.98 -17.57
C GLY A 87 5.50 13.35 -16.22
N ILE A 88 6.34 13.98 -15.39
CA ILE A 88 6.67 13.49 -14.06
C ILE A 88 5.59 13.90 -13.06
N VAL A 89 4.95 12.91 -12.43
CA VAL A 89 3.98 13.10 -11.34
C VAL A 89 4.55 12.48 -10.08
N LEU A 90 4.79 13.31 -9.07
CA LEU A 90 5.29 12.91 -7.76
C LEU A 90 4.12 12.97 -6.75
N ASP A 91 3.64 11.80 -6.32
CA ASP A 91 2.59 11.69 -5.32
C ASP A 91 3.21 11.23 -3.99
N ASN A 92 3.39 12.15 -3.05
CA ASN A 92 4.02 11.93 -1.73
C ASN A 92 5.46 11.37 -1.78
N VAL A 93 6.17 11.61 -2.88
CA VAL A 93 7.59 11.30 -3.01
C VAL A 93 8.36 12.60 -3.21
N VAL A 94 9.40 12.80 -2.44
CA VAL A 94 10.34 13.91 -2.58
C VAL A 94 11.51 13.40 -3.40
N ILE A 95 11.81 14.11 -4.48
CA ILE A 95 12.95 13.80 -5.36
C ILE A 95 14.00 14.91 -5.25
N THR A 96 15.25 14.51 -5.15
CA THR A 96 16.42 15.38 -5.26
C THR A 96 17.26 14.92 -6.44
N ILE A 97 17.65 15.86 -7.31
CA ILE A 97 18.51 15.59 -8.45
C ILE A 97 19.83 16.35 -8.24
N GLU A 98 20.92 15.65 -8.38
CA GLU A 98 22.28 16.18 -8.20
C GLU A 98 23.19 15.64 -9.31
N GLY A 99 24.39 16.18 -9.44
CA GLY A 99 25.42 15.58 -10.30
C GLY A 99 25.74 14.15 -9.84
N GLY A 100 25.98 13.26 -10.80
CA GLY A 100 26.30 11.87 -10.51
C GLY A 100 27.67 11.68 -9.84
N THR A 101 28.38 10.64 -10.21
CA THR A 101 29.72 10.35 -9.64
C THR A 101 30.73 11.48 -9.95
N SER A 102 30.59 12.16 -11.09
CA SER A 102 31.38 13.32 -11.44
C SER A 102 31.06 14.59 -10.67
N GLY A 103 29.89 14.67 -10.06
CA GLY A 103 29.36 15.87 -9.41
C GLY A 103 28.86 16.96 -10.37
N ASP A 104 28.86 16.71 -11.69
CA ASP A 104 28.48 17.66 -12.73
C ASP A 104 27.31 17.14 -13.57
N LEU A 105 26.24 17.93 -13.65
CA LEU A 105 25.04 17.65 -14.44
C LEU A 105 25.28 17.75 -15.96
N SER A 106 26.44 18.23 -16.41
CA SER A 106 26.80 18.20 -17.83
C SER A 106 27.10 16.79 -18.34
N SER A 107 27.47 15.87 -17.44
CA SER A 107 27.94 14.53 -17.81
C SER A 107 27.20 13.38 -17.10
N SER A 108 26.68 13.61 -15.91
CA SER A 108 26.05 12.58 -15.12
C SER A 108 25.07 13.15 -14.10
N PHE A 109 24.13 12.32 -13.63
CA PHE A 109 23.15 12.70 -12.62
C PHE A 109 22.96 11.60 -11.59
N ARG A 110 22.46 12.00 -10.42
CA ARG A 110 21.95 11.16 -9.37
C ARG A 110 20.56 11.65 -8.97
N VAL A 111 19.60 10.75 -9.00
CA VAL A 111 18.24 11.00 -8.50
C VAL A 111 18.07 10.26 -7.18
N THR A 112 17.72 10.95 -6.12
CA THR A 112 17.40 10.35 -4.82
C THR A 112 15.94 10.58 -4.52
N GLY A 113 15.22 9.53 -4.14
CA GLY A 113 13.81 9.54 -3.78
C GLY A 113 13.56 9.13 -2.35
N VAL A 114 12.70 9.88 -1.66
CA VAL A 114 12.21 9.59 -0.30
C VAL A 114 10.70 9.72 -0.29
N GLY A 115 9.99 8.74 0.25
CA GLY A 115 8.53 8.72 0.31
C GLY A 115 7.98 8.80 1.74
N SER A 116 6.88 9.52 1.93
CA SER A 116 6.15 9.48 3.18
C SER A 116 5.53 8.09 3.38
N GLY A 117 5.93 7.40 4.46
CA GLY A 117 5.51 6.03 4.77
C GLY A 117 6.37 4.92 4.16
N ALA A 118 7.37 5.26 3.32
CA ALA A 118 8.41 4.34 2.91
C ALA A 118 9.42 4.12 4.05
N THR A 119 9.97 2.93 4.13
CA THR A 119 11.02 2.56 5.10
C THR A 119 12.41 2.67 4.50
N HIS A 120 12.49 2.74 3.17
CA HIS A 120 13.73 2.84 2.40
C HIS A 120 13.68 4.06 1.49
N SER A 121 14.86 4.64 1.23
CA SER A 121 15.08 5.59 0.15
C SER A 121 15.78 4.88 -1.02
N TYR A 122 15.63 5.43 -2.22
CA TYR A 122 16.22 4.86 -3.41
C TYR A 122 17.01 5.93 -4.15
N ALA A 123 18.14 5.55 -4.71
CA ALA A 123 18.93 6.42 -5.56
C ALA A 123 19.20 5.76 -6.91
N TRP A 124 19.06 6.53 -7.99
CA TRP A 124 19.52 6.17 -9.33
C TRP A 124 20.75 6.97 -9.68
N ILE A 125 21.78 6.31 -10.20
CA ILE A 125 23.04 6.92 -10.61
C ILE A 125 23.25 6.60 -12.09
N SER A 126 23.40 7.63 -12.93
CA SER A 126 23.56 7.44 -14.38
C SER A 126 24.92 6.87 -14.76
N ASP A 127 25.97 7.19 -13.98
CA ASP A 127 27.35 6.77 -14.15
C ASP A 127 27.88 6.00 -12.92
N PRO A 128 27.33 4.84 -12.57
CA PRO A 128 27.79 4.10 -11.41
C PRO A 128 29.24 3.62 -11.61
N ILE A 129 29.95 3.42 -10.51
CA ILE A 129 31.30 2.81 -10.58
C ILE A 129 31.19 1.42 -11.25
N PRO A 130 32.21 0.97 -12.01
CA PRO A 130 32.18 -0.31 -12.72
C PRO A 130 31.77 -1.48 -11.82
N GLY A 131 30.71 -2.17 -12.21
CA GLY A 131 30.16 -3.30 -11.47
C GLY A 131 29.11 -2.97 -10.41
N ALA A 132 28.83 -1.70 -10.14
CA ALA A 132 27.71 -1.30 -9.28
C ALA A 132 26.39 -1.16 -10.08
N PRO A 133 25.24 -1.44 -9.45
CA PRO A 133 23.94 -1.20 -10.09
C PRO A 133 23.65 0.29 -10.21
N HIS A 134 22.85 0.67 -11.21
CA HIS A 134 22.35 2.05 -11.33
C HIS A 134 21.37 2.41 -10.22
N LEU A 135 20.51 1.49 -9.82
CA LEU A 135 19.56 1.69 -8.71
C LEU A 135 20.13 1.09 -7.43
N VAL A 136 20.14 1.90 -6.38
CA VAL A 136 20.63 1.53 -5.04
C VAL A 136 19.55 1.83 -4.01
N GLU A 137 19.27 0.88 -3.14
CA GLU A 137 18.47 1.07 -1.93
C GLU A 137 19.37 1.62 -0.81
N GLN A 138 18.85 2.60 -0.07
CA GLN A 138 19.56 3.30 1.00
C GLN A 138 18.79 3.26 2.33
#